data_3b146174de87c359c1cc42232fad877d
#
_entry.id   3b146174de87c359c1cc42232fad877d
#
_cell.length_a   1.000
_cell.length_b   1.000
_cell.length_c   1.000
_cell.angle_alpha   90.00
_cell.angle_beta   90.00
_cell.angle_gamma   90.00
#
_symmetry.space_group_name_H-M   'P 1'
#
loop_
_entity.id
_entity.type
_entity.pdbx_description
1 polymer ?
#
loop_
_entity_poly.entity_id
_entity_poly.type
_entity_poly.pdbx_seq_one_letter_code
_entity_poly.pdbx_strand_id
1 'polypeptide(L)'
;SHGDHDMDGTVFADYEQWSGRSRADAIEKYLNDAFTAETGGSDTVAYNLVDGMGLGAYSYPRLTGLTHYGDWQAQFEAGTLVYYEVYSDGSYGFRGANKSTVKTTGTVVGDGYGMVYSTLPEQDLTVRYSLGGREVTSTLYRANAIDMGGGYYLLPLPRTLVNTTEVSTDFYRRVQVEDTTYYFNPHFTCSEAPEAPSEIGIRTARQLNNLSLYYEQYSPLLAKDTTLQQERSIDYSGYDWANYGRSGAVVTSQQPIGSSAVVPFTHIYDGGTYPIAAVPLQSPNGGDYAGLFGLNQGSLRNVVLTTGEQDYSVTLRGILRLRTAYVGALAGRNDGTVYNCAAAGYSVTAHAYQGSVLYMGGFVGYNAGTIRSGSVSTPSLTASSNYARLLMGGFTGGNSGLVSQSYAMANVEVLQIRGGGVALSGFAGENIGSIRSSYCATALTSPGADTYGFAPATGSTSGCCYLSGGTYRFVGQVHL
;
A
#
# COMPACT_ATOMS: atom_id res chain seq x y z
N SER A 1 0.17 22.55 18.90
CA SER A 1 -0.29 23.64 18.03
C SER A 1 -1.17 24.69 18.75
N HIS A 2 -1.25 24.66 20.06
CA HIS A 2 -1.92 25.70 20.83
C HIS A 2 -0.94 26.81 21.28
N GLY A 3 0.37 26.62 21.05
CA GLY A 3 1.38 27.53 21.48
C GLY A 3 1.50 28.82 20.67
N ASP A 4 1.11 28.81 19.40
CA ASP A 4 1.29 29.98 18.54
C ASP A 4 0.34 31.15 18.86
N HIS A 5 -0.75 30.90 19.58
CA HIS A 5 -1.71 31.95 19.90
C HIS A 5 -1.52 32.58 21.27
N ASP A 6 -0.89 31.88 22.19
CA ASP A 6 -0.69 32.34 23.57
C ASP A 6 0.74 32.80 23.83
N MET A 7 1.64 32.63 22.87
CA MET A 7 3.02 33.08 23.00
C MET A 7 3.16 34.43 22.31
N ASP A 8 3.35 35.43 23.11
CA ASP A 8 3.80 36.73 22.64
C ASP A 8 5.08 36.55 21.81
N GLY A 9 5.04 36.95 20.54
CA GLY A 9 6.19 36.85 19.64
C GLY A 9 7.49 37.42 20.19
N THR A 10 7.39 38.31 21.17
CA THR A 10 8.50 38.87 21.91
C THR A 10 9.24 37.85 22.76
N VAL A 11 8.51 36.93 23.40
CA VAL A 11 9.10 35.89 24.25
C VAL A 11 9.93 34.90 23.41
N PHE A 12 9.45 34.52 22.24
CA PHE A 12 10.22 33.66 21.34
C PHE A 12 11.47 34.34 20.80
N ALA A 13 11.37 35.60 20.45
CA ALA A 13 12.51 36.38 19.96
C ALA A 13 13.60 36.50 21.04
N ASP A 14 13.22 36.63 22.28
CA ASP A 14 14.16 36.70 23.40
C ASP A 14 14.91 35.38 23.61
N TYR A 15 14.23 34.23 23.51
CA TYR A 15 14.87 32.93 23.61
C TYR A 15 15.78 32.61 22.43
N GLU A 16 15.37 32.96 21.19
CA GLU A 16 16.21 32.82 20.02
C GLU A 16 17.48 33.68 20.11
N GLN A 17 17.34 34.93 20.57
CA GLN A 17 18.49 35.83 20.77
C GLN A 17 19.41 35.36 21.89
N TRP A 18 18.84 34.81 22.95
CA TRP A 18 19.62 34.30 24.06
C TRP A 18 20.46 33.09 23.69
N SER A 19 19.93 32.18 22.88
CA SER A 19 20.59 30.92 22.62
C SER A 19 21.66 31.01 21.55
N GLY A 20 21.50 31.92 20.57
CA GLY A 20 22.25 31.88 19.34
C GLY A 20 22.09 30.57 18.58
N ARG A 21 21.07 29.80 18.92
CA ARG A 21 20.75 28.46 18.45
C ARG A 21 19.55 28.46 17.51
N SER A 22 19.15 27.28 17.06
CA SER A 22 17.97 27.12 16.25
C SER A 22 16.69 27.50 17.01
N ARG A 23 15.62 27.83 16.29
CA ARG A 23 14.30 28.10 16.87
C ARG A 23 13.78 26.95 17.74
N ALA A 24 14.17 25.71 17.39
CA ALA A 24 13.81 24.54 18.14
C ALA A 24 14.45 24.50 19.54
N ASP A 25 15.72 24.91 19.65
CA ASP A 25 16.42 25.01 20.95
C ASP A 25 15.81 26.13 21.82
N ALA A 26 15.36 27.22 21.21
CA ALA A 26 14.69 28.30 21.90
C ALA A 26 13.34 27.85 22.47
N ILE A 27 12.56 27.09 21.72
CA ILE A 27 11.29 26.49 22.17
C ILE A 27 11.53 25.52 23.34
N GLU A 28 12.54 24.67 23.24
CA GLU A 28 12.88 23.73 24.32
C GLU A 28 13.19 24.47 25.62
N LYS A 29 14.04 25.50 25.53
CA LYS A 29 14.38 26.30 26.72
C LYS A 29 13.14 26.99 27.30
N TYR A 30 12.30 27.59 26.45
CA TYR A 30 11.07 28.25 26.90
C TYR A 30 10.16 27.28 27.65
N LEU A 31 9.92 26.10 27.14
CA LEU A 31 9.09 25.09 27.78
C LEU A 31 9.67 24.61 29.11
N ASN A 32 11.00 24.43 29.18
CA ASN A 32 11.65 24.06 30.43
C ASN A 32 11.59 25.18 31.50
N ASP A 33 11.75 26.43 31.09
CA ASP A 33 11.67 27.56 31.99
C ASP A 33 10.21 27.75 32.51
N ALA A 34 9.22 27.60 31.65
CA ALA A 34 7.80 27.67 32.04
C ALA A 34 7.43 26.55 33.01
N PHE A 35 7.88 25.32 32.72
CA PHE A 35 7.64 24.16 33.59
C PHE A 35 8.29 24.35 34.97
N THR A 36 9.55 24.82 35.00
CA THR A 36 10.25 25.10 36.24
C THR A 36 9.56 26.19 37.05
N ALA A 37 9.00 27.21 36.40
CA ALA A 37 8.25 28.26 37.05
C ALA A 37 6.92 27.74 37.68
N GLU A 38 6.22 26.82 37.00
CA GLU A 38 4.98 26.22 37.52
C GLU A 38 5.24 25.23 38.67
N THR A 39 6.28 24.42 38.57
CA THR A 39 6.57 23.37 39.57
C THR A 39 7.46 23.84 40.73
N GLY A 40 7.93 25.08 40.68
CA GLY A 40 8.87 25.60 41.68
C GLY A 40 10.23 24.93 41.66
N GLY A 41 10.58 24.26 40.58
CA GLY A 41 11.84 23.55 40.41
C GLY A 41 11.94 22.25 41.21
N SER A 42 10.82 21.72 41.71
CA SER A 42 10.80 20.50 42.54
C SER A 42 10.80 19.22 41.69
N ASP A 43 10.40 19.32 40.43
CA ASP A 43 10.34 18.18 39.50
C ASP A 43 11.56 18.13 38.57
N THR A 44 11.98 16.89 38.25
CA THR A 44 13.11 16.63 37.34
C THR A 44 12.71 16.49 35.89
N VAL A 45 11.44 16.74 35.57
CA VAL A 45 10.93 16.67 34.19
C VAL A 45 11.45 17.86 33.41
N ALA A 46 12.00 17.59 32.25
CA ALA A 46 12.51 18.59 31.33
C ALA A 46 12.03 18.28 29.89
N TYR A 47 11.92 19.32 29.08
CA TYR A 47 11.75 19.16 27.66
C TYR A 47 13.11 18.95 26.99
N ASN A 48 13.15 18.07 26.01
CA ASN A 48 14.35 17.79 25.26
C ASN A 48 14.02 17.67 23.76
N LEU A 49 14.89 18.19 22.94
CA LEU A 49 14.79 18.00 21.49
C LEU A 49 15.33 16.62 21.13
N VAL A 50 14.53 15.87 20.42
CA VAL A 50 14.95 14.56 19.90
C VAL A 50 15.44 14.76 18.49
N ASP A 51 16.75 14.82 18.34
CA ASP A 51 17.39 14.83 17.03
C ASP A 51 17.18 13.49 16.30
N GLY A 52 16.90 13.58 15.01
CA GLY A 52 17.04 12.45 14.12
C GLY A 52 15.83 11.50 14.01
N MET A 53 14.63 11.93 14.33
CA MET A 53 13.42 11.11 14.14
C MET A 53 12.86 11.08 12.72
N GLY A 54 13.63 11.45 11.70
CA GLY A 54 13.21 11.30 10.29
C GLY A 54 12.00 12.14 9.84
N LEU A 55 11.56 13.08 10.64
CA LEU A 55 10.41 13.95 10.36
C LEU A 55 10.80 15.24 9.63
N GLY A 56 11.81 15.20 8.77
CA GLY A 56 12.28 16.38 8.04
C GLY A 56 12.92 17.41 8.95
N ALA A 57 12.93 18.67 8.53
CA ALA A 57 13.60 19.78 9.22
C ALA A 57 12.89 20.25 10.53
N TYR A 58 11.96 19.48 11.06
CA TYR A 58 11.19 19.86 12.25
C TYR A 58 11.50 18.93 13.41
N SER A 59 12.23 19.42 14.39
CA SER A 59 12.40 18.78 15.69
C SER A 59 11.30 19.30 16.62
N TYR A 60 10.61 18.39 17.30
CA TYR A 60 9.61 18.76 18.30
C TYR A 60 10.18 18.53 19.69
N PRO A 61 10.01 19.49 20.63
CA PRO A 61 10.39 19.27 22.01
C PRO A 61 9.54 18.14 22.62
N ARG A 62 10.17 17.28 23.40
CA ARG A 62 9.53 16.20 24.12
C ARG A 62 9.80 16.33 25.60
N LEU A 63 8.82 15.95 26.41
CA LEU A 63 9.01 15.82 27.85
C LEU A 63 10.00 14.69 28.14
N THR A 64 11.05 15.00 28.87
CA THR A 64 12.01 14.04 29.42
C THR A 64 11.75 13.87 30.92
N GLY A 65 12.09 12.71 31.46
CA GLY A 65 11.93 12.42 32.89
C GLY A 65 10.55 11.90 33.30
N LEU A 66 9.65 11.65 32.35
CA LEU A 66 8.42 10.89 32.63
C LEU A 66 8.78 9.42 32.84
N THR A 67 8.06 8.74 33.73
CA THR A 67 8.31 7.35 34.14
C THR A 67 8.38 6.37 32.96
N HIS A 68 7.57 6.56 31.92
CA HIS A 68 7.66 5.73 30.71
C HIS A 68 8.90 6.01 29.84
N TYR A 69 9.65 7.08 30.08
CA TYR A 69 10.96 7.30 29.46
C TYR A 69 12.08 6.50 30.14
N GLY A 70 12.00 6.34 31.45
CA GLY A 70 12.85 5.42 32.20
C GLY A 70 12.58 3.96 31.84
N ASP A 71 11.30 3.60 31.71
CA ASP A 71 10.86 2.29 31.29
C ASP A 71 11.29 1.96 29.85
N TRP A 72 11.49 2.97 29.02
CA TRP A 72 11.91 2.79 27.63
C TRP A 72 13.39 2.37 27.52
N GLN A 73 14.29 2.97 28.26
CA GLN A 73 15.67 2.51 28.32
C GLN A 73 15.76 1.12 28.97
N ALA A 74 14.97 0.88 30.03
CA ALA A 74 14.88 -0.43 30.67
C ALA A 74 14.33 -1.52 29.74
N GLN A 75 13.36 -1.21 28.86
CA GLN A 75 12.85 -2.16 27.87
C GLN A 75 13.93 -2.55 26.85
N PHE A 76 14.76 -1.62 26.40
CA PHE A 76 15.88 -1.94 25.50
C PHE A 76 17.00 -2.68 26.21
N GLU A 77 17.27 -2.41 27.45
CA GLU A 77 18.23 -3.15 28.28
C GLU A 77 17.79 -4.59 28.53
N ALA A 78 16.50 -4.79 28.76
CA ALA A 78 15.87 -6.11 28.98
C ALA A 78 15.57 -6.89 27.70
N GLY A 79 15.61 -6.23 26.54
CA GLY A 79 15.18 -6.76 25.27
C GLY A 79 13.77 -6.31 24.88
N THR A 80 13.64 -5.78 23.67
CA THR A 80 12.37 -5.31 23.10
C THR A 80 12.17 -5.96 21.75
N LEU A 81 10.97 -6.49 21.52
CA LEU A 81 10.59 -6.99 20.20
C LEU A 81 10.35 -5.80 19.27
N VAL A 82 11.02 -5.77 18.13
CA VAL A 82 10.92 -4.71 17.12
C VAL A 82 10.66 -5.28 15.73
N TYR A 83 9.98 -4.53 14.90
CA TYR A 83 10.02 -4.67 13.45
C TYR A 83 11.32 -4.02 12.94
N TYR A 84 12.01 -4.64 11.97
CA TYR A 84 13.18 -4.07 11.35
C TYR A 84 13.17 -4.16 9.83
N GLU A 85 13.87 -3.27 9.19
CA GLU A 85 14.10 -3.23 7.75
C GLU A 85 15.59 -3.25 7.44
N VAL A 86 15.94 -3.91 6.35
CA VAL A 86 17.30 -3.90 5.77
C VAL A 86 17.22 -3.14 4.45
N TYR A 87 18.04 -2.13 4.28
CA TYR A 87 18.06 -1.29 3.09
C TYR A 87 19.15 -1.73 2.11
N SER A 88 19.00 -1.37 0.85
CA SER A 88 19.96 -1.70 -0.22
C SER A 88 21.37 -1.11 -0.01
N ASP A 89 21.48 -0.06 0.79
CA ASP A 89 22.76 0.52 1.21
C ASP A 89 23.45 -0.23 2.36
N GLY A 90 22.85 -1.34 2.82
CA GLY A 90 23.33 -2.16 3.93
C GLY A 90 22.96 -1.63 5.31
N SER A 91 22.32 -0.48 5.41
CA SER A 91 21.85 0.05 6.69
C SER A 91 20.58 -0.65 7.17
N TYR A 92 20.32 -0.54 8.48
CA TYR A 92 19.15 -1.10 9.14
C TYR A 92 18.28 0.01 9.72
N GLY A 93 16.97 -0.20 9.71
CA GLY A 93 16.02 0.58 10.49
C GLY A 93 15.19 -0.33 11.37
N PHE A 94 14.74 0.15 12.51
CA PHE A 94 13.83 -0.60 13.37
C PHE A 94 12.71 0.28 13.91
N ARG A 95 11.58 -0.35 14.24
CA ARG A 95 10.41 0.29 14.84
C ARG A 95 9.96 -0.50 16.04
N GLY A 96 10.10 0.07 17.22
CA GLY A 96 9.54 -0.39 18.48
C GLY A 96 8.46 0.56 18.97
N ALA A 97 7.90 0.29 20.15
CA ALA A 97 6.83 1.09 20.72
C ALA A 97 7.18 2.59 20.83
N ASN A 98 8.41 2.91 21.20
CA ASN A 98 8.82 4.29 21.51
C ASN A 98 9.97 4.82 20.65
N LYS A 99 10.51 4.01 19.74
CA LYS A 99 11.62 4.44 18.88
C LYS A 99 11.45 3.89 17.48
N SER A 100 11.71 4.73 16.48
CA SER A 100 11.68 4.34 15.09
C SER A 100 12.85 4.99 14.34
N THR A 101 13.59 4.16 13.61
CA THR A 101 14.64 4.59 12.68
C THR A 101 14.36 4.12 11.25
N VAL A 102 13.15 3.58 10.98
CA VAL A 102 12.76 3.16 9.64
C VAL A 102 12.63 4.36 8.71
N LYS A 103 13.07 4.20 7.47
CA LYS A 103 13.07 5.25 6.44
C LYS A 103 11.75 5.23 5.67
N THR A 104 11.36 6.38 5.15
CA THR A 104 10.22 6.51 4.21
C THR A 104 10.64 6.36 2.75
N THR A 105 11.93 6.44 2.46
CA THR A 105 12.53 6.34 1.12
C THR A 105 13.63 5.28 1.09
N GLY A 106 14.12 4.96 -0.09
CA GLY A 106 15.14 3.92 -0.31
C GLY A 106 14.52 2.54 -0.51
N THR A 107 15.29 1.61 -1.07
CA THR A 107 14.83 0.24 -1.34
C THR A 107 15.04 -0.64 -0.12
N VAL A 108 13.98 -1.28 0.35
CA VAL A 108 14.04 -2.33 1.37
C VAL A 108 14.32 -3.66 0.67
N VAL A 109 15.42 -4.31 1.06
CA VAL A 109 15.84 -5.62 0.53
C VAL A 109 15.50 -6.77 1.47
N GLY A 110 15.06 -6.48 2.69
CA GLY A 110 14.60 -7.47 3.66
C GLY A 110 13.93 -6.79 4.85
N ASP A 111 13.03 -7.50 5.50
CA ASP A 111 12.37 -7.04 6.72
C ASP A 111 12.04 -8.23 7.62
N GLY A 112 11.73 -7.96 8.88
CA GLY A 112 11.39 -8.98 9.84
C GLY A 112 11.15 -8.43 11.23
N TYR A 113 11.20 -9.35 12.21
CA TYR A 113 11.12 -9.02 13.62
C TYR A 113 12.34 -9.55 14.35
N GLY A 114 12.74 -8.89 15.41
CA GLY A 114 13.89 -9.28 16.23
C GLY A 114 13.84 -8.64 17.60
N MET A 115 14.74 -9.13 18.46
CA MET A 115 14.96 -8.59 19.80
C MET A 115 16.07 -7.56 19.75
N VAL A 116 15.83 -6.36 20.29
CA VAL A 116 16.82 -5.30 20.40
C VAL A 116 17.27 -5.14 21.85
N TYR A 117 18.58 -5.05 22.05
CA TYR A 117 19.23 -4.85 23.33
C TYR A 117 20.20 -3.68 23.27
N SER A 118 20.30 -2.91 24.35
CA SER A 118 21.37 -1.88 24.53
C SER A 118 22.72 -2.49 24.92
N THR A 119 22.69 -3.72 25.43
CA THR A 119 23.89 -4.51 25.73
C THR A 119 23.69 -5.91 25.19
N LEU A 120 24.68 -6.43 24.48
CA LEU A 120 24.61 -7.80 23.94
C LEU A 120 24.38 -8.81 25.08
N PRO A 121 23.37 -9.70 24.99
CA PRO A 121 23.12 -10.72 26.00
C PRO A 121 24.37 -11.57 26.30
N GLU A 122 24.57 -11.95 27.55
CA GLU A 122 25.74 -12.75 27.93
C GLU A 122 25.68 -14.18 27.37
N GLN A 123 24.46 -14.69 27.14
CA GLN A 123 24.20 -16.03 26.63
C GLN A 123 23.27 -15.97 25.40
N ASP A 124 23.23 -17.09 24.66
CA ASP A 124 22.24 -17.32 23.63
C ASP A 124 20.84 -17.40 24.27
N LEU A 125 19.82 -16.91 23.55
CA LEU A 125 18.46 -16.80 24.07
C LEU A 125 17.58 -17.92 23.54
N THR A 126 16.74 -18.49 24.39
CA THR A 126 15.73 -19.49 24.03
C THR A 126 14.47 -18.80 23.52
N VAL A 127 13.97 -19.25 22.38
CA VAL A 127 12.71 -18.78 21.78
C VAL A 127 11.73 -19.93 21.66
N ARG A 128 10.50 -19.74 22.15
CA ARG A 128 9.39 -20.71 22.04
C ARG A 128 8.21 -20.08 21.31
N TYR A 129 7.67 -20.79 20.36
CA TYR A 129 6.50 -20.37 19.56
C TYR A 129 5.75 -21.57 19.02
N SER A 130 4.49 -21.35 18.58
CA SER A 130 3.72 -22.38 17.91
C SER A 130 3.90 -22.31 16.39
N LEU A 131 4.07 -23.45 15.75
CA LEU A 131 4.09 -23.59 14.29
C LEU A 131 3.34 -24.88 13.92
N GLY A 132 2.31 -24.78 13.09
CA GLY A 132 1.46 -25.93 12.73
C GLY A 132 0.77 -26.59 13.93
N GLY A 133 0.40 -25.80 14.94
CA GLY A 133 -0.19 -26.28 16.18
C GLY A 133 0.77 -27.04 17.11
N ARG A 134 2.07 -27.01 16.79
CA ARG A 134 3.13 -27.62 17.62
C ARG A 134 4.00 -26.54 18.23
N GLU A 135 4.38 -26.75 19.50
CA GLU A 135 5.38 -25.91 20.13
C GLU A 135 6.78 -26.18 19.52
N VAL A 136 7.45 -25.11 19.13
CA VAL A 136 8.82 -25.12 18.60
C VAL A 136 9.71 -24.35 19.56
N THR A 137 10.84 -24.93 19.87
CA THR A 137 11.93 -24.25 20.61
C THR A 137 13.08 -24.01 19.65
N SER A 138 13.59 -22.78 19.62
CA SER A 138 14.72 -22.34 18.80
C SER A 138 15.67 -21.52 19.65
N THR A 139 16.84 -21.19 19.09
CA THR A 139 17.86 -20.39 19.77
C THR A 139 18.19 -19.14 18.96
N LEU A 140 18.19 -17.99 19.62
CA LEU A 140 18.80 -16.77 19.07
C LEU A 140 20.26 -16.72 19.52
N TYR A 141 21.15 -17.01 18.58
CA TYR A 141 22.58 -17.02 18.86
C TYR A 141 23.12 -15.60 18.96
N ARG A 142 23.75 -15.26 20.07
CA ARG A 142 24.41 -13.96 20.27
C ARG A 142 25.47 -13.66 19.19
N ALA A 143 26.08 -14.70 18.64
CA ALA A 143 27.03 -14.56 17.55
C ALA A 143 26.41 -14.03 16.25
N ASN A 144 25.09 -14.11 16.11
CA ASN A 144 24.32 -13.60 14.97
C ASN A 144 23.74 -12.20 15.22
N ALA A 145 24.10 -11.57 16.35
CA ALA A 145 23.65 -10.23 16.66
C ALA A 145 24.18 -9.22 15.64
N ILE A 146 23.32 -8.34 15.20
CA ILE A 146 23.62 -7.28 14.27
C ILE A 146 23.82 -6.00 15.07
N ASP A 147 24.98 -5.36 14.93
CA ASP A 147 25.22 -4.04 15.51
C ASP A 147 24.44 -3.00 14.70
N MET A 148 23.47 -2.36 15.37
CA MET A 148 22.58 -1.36 14.77
C MET A 148 23.14 0.06 14.84
N GLY A 149 24.33 0.21 15.45
CA GLY A 149 24.89 1.50 15.83
C GLY A 149 24.20 2.10 17.06
N GLY A 150 24.83 3.13 17.64
CA GLY A 150 24.29 3.79 18.83
C GLY A 150 24.25 2.91 20.08
N GLY A 151 25.00 1.81 20.11
CA GLY A 151 25.04 0.86 21.22
C GLY A 151 23.90 -0.15 21.26
N TYR A 152 23.16 -0.35 20.15
CA TYR A 152 22.07 -1.33 20.07
C TYR A 152 22.44 -2.53 19.24
N TYR A 153 21.99 -3.70 19.69
CA TYR A 153 22.16 -4.98 19.02
C TYR A 153 20.82 -5.61 18.69
N LEU A 154 20.64 -6.04 17.43
CA LEU A 154 19.45 -6.75 16.94
C LEU A 154 19.77 -8.26 16.84
N LEU A 155 18.94 -9.07 17.48
CA LEU A 155 18.91 -10.52 17.29
C LEU A 155 17.63 -10.87 16.51
N PRO A 156 17.73 -11.16 15.21
CA PRO A 156 16.56 -11.48 14.39
C PRO A 156 15.84 -12.74 14.88
N LEU A 157 14.50 -12.71 14.91
CA LEU A 157 13.67 -13.90 15.16
C LEU A 157 13.87 -14.93 14.02
N PRO A 158 13.64 -16.22 14.30
CA PRO A 158 13.72 -17.25 13.28
C PRO A 158 12.88 -16.92 12.05
N ARG A 159 13.48 -17.08 10.87
CA ARG A 159 12.82 -16.76 9.58
C ARG A 159 11.52 -17.54 9.37
N THR A 160 11.45 -18.78 9.85
CA THR A 160 10.25 -19.61 9.81
C THR A 160 9.07 -19.01 10.57
N LEU A 161 9.35 -18.24 11.62
CA LEU A 161 8.34 -17.56 12.42
C LEU A 161 7.83 -16.28 11.70
N VAL A 162 8.73 -15.55 11.03
CA VAL A 162 8.40 -14.30 10.32
C VAL A 162 7.77 -14.56 8.95
N ASN A 163 8.27 -15.58 8.23
CA ASN A 163 7.75 -15.98 6.91
C ASN A 163 6.70 -17.10 6.99
N THR A 164 6.01 -17.20 8.09
CA THR A 164 4.95 -18.21 8.26
C THR A 164 3.81 -18.01 7.28
N THR A 165 3.21 -19.09 6.81
CA THR A 165 1.95 -19.08 6.06
C THR A 165 0.72 -19.13 6.96
N GLU A 166 0.92 -19.27 8.26
CA GLU A 166 -0.16 -19.36 9.23
C GLU A 166 -0.63 -17.98 9.67
N VAL A 167 -1.91 -17.75 9.61
CA VAL A 167 -2.59 -16.57 10.19
C VAL A 167 -3.12 -16.96 11.57
N SER A 168 -2.77 -16.19 12.59
CA SER A 168 -3.31 -16.38 13.94
C SER A 168 -4.79 -15.99 13.98
N THR A 169 -5.60 -16.74 14.70
CA THR A 169 -7.02 -16.43 14.92
C THR A 169 -7.24 -15.14 15.69
N ASP A 170 -6.23 -14.69 16.43
CA ASP A 170 -6.28 -13.48 17.26
C ASP A 170 -5.56 -12.28 16.62
N PHE A 171 -5.33 -12.31 15.31
CA PHE A 171 -4.54 -11.32 14.57
C PHE A 171 -3.04 -11.32 14.92
N TYR A 172 -2.69 -11.42 16.19
CA TYR A 172 -1.31 -11.44 16.68
C TYR A 172 -0.81 -12.85 16.96
N ARG A 173 0.47 -13.06 16.72
CA ARG A 173 1.19 -14.28 17.08
C ARG A 173 1.94 -14.07 18.39
N ARG A 174 1.86 -15.06 19.26
CA ARG A 174 2.62 -15.11 20.51
C ARG A 174 3.99 -15.72 20.27
N VAL A 175 5.03 -15.08 20.82
CA VAL A 175 6.38 -15.62 20.93
C VAL A 175 6.88 -15.43 22.36
N GLN A 176 7.56 -16.42 22.91
CA GLN A 176 8.21 -16.33 24.22
C GLN A 176 9.71 -16.32 24.00
N VAL A 177 10.39 -15.28 24.48
CA VAL A 177 11.87 -15.17 24.51
C VAL A 177 12.28 -15.23 25.96
N GLU A 178 13.06 -16.26 26.33
CA GLU A 178 13.30 -16.64 27.70
C GLU A 178 11.97 -16.79 28.47
N ASP A 179 11.78 -15.99 29.52
CA ASP A 179 10.57 -16.01 30.35
C ASP A 179 9.55 -14.93 29.96
N THR A 180 9.84 -14.12 28.94
CA THR A 180 8.98 -12.98 28.53
C THR A 180 8.17 -13.33 27.30
N THR A 181 6.89 -13.03 27.34
CA THR A 181 5.96 -13.21 26.22
C THR A 181 5.78 -11.90 25.44
N TYR A 182 5.88 -12.02 24.12
CA TYR A 182 5.66 -10.93 23.18
C TYR A 182 4.58 -11.30 22.17
N TYR A 183 3.93 -10.27 21.59
CA TYR A 183 2.94 -10.42 20.55
C TYR A 183 3.32 -9.57 19.34
N PHE A 184 3.15 -10.09 18.14
CA PHE A 184 3.40 -9.39 16.89
C PHE A 184 2.60 -9.99 15.75
N ASN A 185 2.45 -9.27 14.65
CA ASN A 185 1.93 -9.83 13.41
C ASN A 185 3.10 -10.07 12.44
N PRO A 186 3.34 -11.32 12.00
CA PRO A 186 4.48 -11.63 11.14
C PRO A 186 4.33 -11.06 9.72
N HIS A 187 3.12 -10.75 9.28
CA HIS A 187 2.81 -10.38 7.90
C HIS A 187 2.76 -8.87 7.67
N PHE A 188 2.52 -8.08 8.72
CA PHE A 188 2.32 -6.63 8.62
C PHE A 188 3.05 -5.87 9.73
N THR A 189 3.19 -4.56 9.54
CA THR A 189 3.63 -3.65 10.60
C THR A 189 2.40 -3.12 11.32
N CYS A 190 2.30 -3.34 12.61
CA CYS A 190 1.19 -2.87 13.43
C CYS A 190 1.67 -2.51 14.84
N SER A 191 0.90 -1.68 15.53
CA SER A 191 1.09 -1.39 16.93
C SER A 191 0.80 -2.63 17.79
N GLU A 192 1.24 -2.60 19.03
CA GLU A 192 1.20 -3.75 19.94
C GLU A 192 -0.22 -4.23 20.28
N ALA A 193 -0.30 -5.56 20.61
CA ALA A 193 -1.47 -6.25 21.13
C ALA A 193 -2.11 -5.52 22.36
N PRO A 194 -3.38 -5.87 22.74
CA PRO A 194 -4.03 -7.15 22.47
C PRO A 194 -5.17 -7.13 21.45
N GLU A 195 -5.64 -5.97 21.02
CA GLU A 195 -6.78 -5.85 20.11
C GLU A 195 -6.33 -5.66 18.66
N ALA A 196 -7.11 -6.14 17.70
CA ALA A 196 -6.83 -5.90 16.29
C ALA A 196 -6.77 -4.39 16.04
N PRO A 197 -5.72 -3.89 15.37
CA PRO A 197 -5.51 -2.45 15.24
C PRO A 197 -6.51 -1.83 14.28
N SER A 198 -6.81 -0.54 14.50
CA SER A 198 -7.58 0.27 13.55
C SER A 198 -6.76 0.66 12.30
N GLU A 199 -5.44 0.53 12.37
CA GLU A 199 -4.52 0.81 11.28
C GLU A 199 -3.42 -0.25 11.20
N ILE A 200 -3.15 -0.70 9.99
CA ILE A 200 -2.11 -1.69 9.66
C ILE A 200 -1.13 -1.03 8.69
N GLY A 201 0.15 -1.01 9.05
CA GLY A 201 1.20 -0.46 8.20
C GLY A 201 1.62 -1.43 7.09
N ILE A 202 1.64 -0.95 5.85
CA ILE A 202 2.18 -1.63 4.67
C ILE A 202 3.41 -0.87 4.22
N ARG A 203 4.58 -1.47 4.42
CA ARG A 203 5.87 -0.81 4.20
C ARG A 203 6.73 -1.46 3.12
N THR A 204 6.54 -2.74 2.86
CA THR A 204 7.43 -3.52 1.99
C THR A 204 6.67 -4.31 0.95
N ALA A 205 7.37 -4.72 -0.12
CA ALA A 205 6.81 -5.61 -1.12
C ALA A 205 6.32 -6.94 -0.49
N ARG A 206 7.03 -7.44 0.52
CA ARG A 206 6.60 -8.64 1.28
C ARG A 206 5.24 -8.41 1.95
N GLN A 207 5.05 -7.30 2.64
CA GLN A 207 3.79 -7.00 3.33
C GLN A 207 2.64 -6.77 2.35
N LEU A 208 2.88 -6.09 1.23
CA LEU A 208 1.85 -5.91 0.20
C LEU A 208 1.49 -7.25 -0.47
N ASN A 209 2.47 -8.12 -0.73
CA ASN A 209 2.21 -9.47 -1.22
C ASN A 209 1.49 -10.34 -0.18
N ASN A 210 1.83 -10.23 1.10
CA ASN A 210 1.11 -10.88 2.19
C ASN A 210 -0.36 -10.47 2.25
N LEU A 211 -0.66 -9.21 1.96
CA LEU A 211 -2.05 -8.76 1.87
C LEU A 211 -2.80 -9.51 0.76
N SER A 212 -2.19 -9.72 -0.39
CA SER A 212 -2.76 -10.55 -1.46
C SER A 212 -2.94 -12.02 -1.04
N LEU A 213 -1.96 -12.59 -0.34
CA LEU A 213 -1.94 -14.01 0.00
C LEU A 213 -2.88 -14.37 1.17
N TYR A 214 -3.05 -13.48 2.13
CA TYR A 214 -3.68 -13.78 3.41
C TYR A 214 -4.92 -12.93 3.71
N TYR A 215 -5.38 -12.10 2.78
CA TYR A 215 -6.51 -11.19 3.00
C TYR A 215 -7.78 -11.94 3.41
N GLU A 216 -8.02 -13.12 2.84
CA GLU A 216 -9.18 -13.96 3.20
C GLU A 216 -9.20 -14.31 4.70
N GLN A 217 -8.04 -14.63 5.27
CA GLN A 217 -7.93 -15.00 6.68
C GLN A 217 -7.94 -13.78 7.61
N TYR A 218 -7.36 -12.65 7.17
CA TYR A 218 -7.32 -11.42 7.97
C TYR A 218 -8.61 -10.62 7.94
N SER A 219 -9.31 -10.60 6.81
CA SER A 219 -10.51 -9.77 6.63
C SER A 219 -11.57 -9.95 7.74
N PRO A 220 -11.90 -11.16 8.21
CA PRO A 220 -12.87 -11.33 9.30
C PRO A 220 -12.34 -10.94 10.68
N LEU A 221 -11.04 -10.78 10.85
CA LEU A 221 -10.41 -10.39 12.13
C LEU A 221 -10.33 -8.86 12.29
N LEU A 222 -10.58 -8.09 11.23
CA LEU A 222 -10.44 -6.65 11.19
C LEU A 222 -11.81 -5.95 11.25
N ALA A 223 -11.86 -4.80 11.88
CA ALA A 223 -13.02 -3.92 11.79
C ALA A 223 -13.17 -3.38 10.35
N LYS A 224 -14.40 -3.11 9.91
CA LYS A 224 -14.67 -2.64 8.54
C LYS A 224 -13.98 -1.31 8.19
N ASP A 225 -13.75 -0.48 9.18
CA ASP A 225 -13.09 0.81 9.08
C ASP A 225 -11.57 0.73 9.30
N THR A 226 -11.01 -0.48 9.49
CA THR A 226 -9.57 -0.65 9.56
C THR A 226 -8.92 -0.12 8.29
N THR A 227 -7.92 0.73 8.47
CA THR A 227 -7.12 1.28 7.39
C THR A 227 -5.84 0.49 7.20
N LEU A 228 -5.63 0.00 5.96
CA LEU A 228 -4.34 -0.53 5.53
C LEU A 228 -3.57 0.65 4.93
N GLN A 229 -2.65 1.17 5.73
CA GLN A 229 -1.90 2.39 5.43
C GLN A 229 -0.56 2.05 4.78
N GLN A 230 -0.37 2.47 3.54
CA GLN A 230 0.96 2.45 2.95
C GLN A 230 1.79 3.59 3.54
N GLU A 231 2.91 3.26 4.17
CA GLU A 231 3.71 4.22 4.93
C GLU A 231 4.98 4.69 4.21
N ARG A 232 5.27 4.13 3.03
CA ARG A 232 6.43 4.47 2.21
C ARG A 232 6.27 3.98 0.78
N SER A 233 7.19 4.40 -0.10
CA SER A 233 7.33 3.83 -1.44
C SER A 233 7.69 2.35 -1.38
N ILE A 234 7.02 1.53 -2.19
CA ILE A 234 7.24 0.09 -2.30
C ILE A 234 7.78 -0.20 -3.69
N ASP A 235 8.91 -0.91 -3.75
CA ASP A 235 9.56 -1.29 -5.01
C ASP A 235 9.74 -2.80 -5.07
N TYR A 236 9.23 -3.40 -6.14
CA TYR A 236 9.32 -4.84 -6.38
C TYR A 236 10.52 -5.25 -7.24
N SER A 237 11.33 -4.33 -7.74
CA SER A 237 12.44 -4.63 -8.66
C SER A 237 13.46 -5.64 -8.12
N GLY A 238 13.66 -5.67 -6.81
CA GLY A 238 14.54 -6.62 -6.13
C GLY A 238 13.82 -7.63 -5.23
N TYR A 239 12.50 -7.82 -5.41
CA TYR A 239 11.71 -8.66 -4.52
C TYR A 239 12.05 -10.14 -4.68
N ASP A 240 12.37 -10.80 -3.58
CA ASP A 240 12.71 -12.22 -3.53
C ASP A 240 11.45 -13.10 -3.48
N TRP A 241 10.86 -13.35 -4.65
CA TRP A 241 9.66 -14.19 -4.79
C TRP A 241 9.87 -15.62 -4.30
N ALA A 242 11.08 -16.15 -4.40
CA ALA A 242 11.39 -17.53 -4.01
C ALA A 242 11.30 -17.73 -2.47
N ASN A 243 11.70 -16.71 -1.72
CA ASN A 243 11.74 -16.77 -0.27
C ASN A 243 10.47 -16.24 0.42
N TYR A 244 9.72 -15.36 -0.25
CA TYR A 244 8.53 -14.71 0.29
C TYR A 244 7.23 -15.08 -0.44
N GLY A 245 7.31 -15.97 -1.42
CA GLY A 245 6.15 -16.53 -2.08
C GLY A 245 5.52 -17.68 -1.28
N ARG A 246 4.35 -18.13 -1.73
CA ARG A 246 3.68 -19.31 -1.16
C ARG A 246 4.58 -20.53 -1.31
N SER A 247 4.81 -21.28 -0.25
CA SER A 247 5.59 -22.52 -0.26
C SER A 247 5.12 -23.47 -1.38
N GLY A 248 6.04 -23.85 -2.27
CA GLY A 248 5.81 -24.86 -3.31
C GLY A 248 5.36 -24.36 -4.69
N ALA A 249 5.10 -23.06 -4.87
CA ALA A 249 4.86 -22.48 -6.18
C ALA A 249 5.88 -21.38 -6.46
N VAL A 250 6.53 -21.43 -7.62
CA VAL A 250 7.31 -20.29 -8.11
C VAL A 250 6.32 -19.23 -8.58
N VAL A 251 5.88 -18.39 -7.64
CA VAL A 251 5.02 -17.25 -7.94
C VAL A 251 5.93 -16.06 -8.17
N THR A 252 5.97 -15.56 -9.39
CA THR A 252 6.77 -14.39 -9.79
C THR A 252 5.91 -13.15 -10.03
N SER A 253 4.67 -13.18 -9.56
CA SER A 253 3.70 -12.11 -9.74
C SER A 253 2.75 -12.03 -8.55
N GLN A 254 2.28 -10.82 -8.26
CA GLN A 254 1.27 -10.60 -7.24
C GLN A 254 -0.13 -10.91 -7.79
N GLN A 255 -0.89 -11.68 -7.03
CA GLN A 255 -2.31 -11.90 -7.29
C GLN A 255 -3.13 -10.70 -6.77
N PRO A 256 -4.34 -10.48 -7.31
CA PRO A 256 -5.20 -9.39 -6.85
C PRO A 256 -5.54 -9.50 -5.36
N ILE A 257 -5.52 -8.38 -4.67
CA ILE A 257 -6.07 -8.24 -3.32
C ILE A 257 -7.60 -8.25 -3.44
N GLY A 258 -8.29 -9.11 -2.69
CA GLY A 258 -9.72 -9.30 -2.90
C GLY A 258 -10.00 -10.02 -4.22
N SER A 259 -9.47 -11.23 -4.39
CA SER A 259 -9.32 -11.93 -5.68
C SER A 259 -10.61 -12.53 -6.25
N SER A 260 -11.72 -12.50 -5.53
CA SER A 260 -12.98 -13.13 -5.94
C SER A 260 -14.22 -12.44 -5.37
N ALA A 261 -15.40 -12.81 -5.88
CA ALA A 261 -16.66 -12.34 -5.33
C ALA A 261 -16.97 -12.87 -3.92
N VAL A 262 -16.32 -13.97 -3.52
CA VAL A 262 -16.45 -14.54 -2.17
C VAL A 262 -15.54 -13.82 -1.18
N VAL A 263 -14.42 -13.30 -1.67
CA VAL A 263 -13.41 -12.59 -0.86
C VAL A 263 -13.11 -11.24 -1.52
N PRO A 264 -14.07 -10.31 -1.54
CA PRO A 264 -13.83 -8.95 -2.04
C PRO A 264 -12.97 -8.16 -1.03
N PHE A 265 -12.28 -7.14 -1.51
CA PHE A 265 -11.64 -6.17 -0.63
C PHE A 265 -12.70 -5.23 -0.05
N THR A 266 -12.85 -5.19 1.29
CA THR A 266 -13.94 -4.49 1.98
C THR A 266 -13.48 -3.40 2.96
N HIS A 267 -12.17 -3.23 3.13
CA HIS A 267 -11.57 -2.27 4.07
C HIS A 267 -11.17 -0.96 3.38
N ILE A 268 -10.36 -0.18 4.04
CA ILE A 268 -9.75 1.02 3.49
C ILE A 268 -8.29 0.71 3.15
N TYR A 269 -7.87 0.99 1.93
CA TYR A 269 -6.45 1.05 1.57
C TYR A 269 -6.08 2.49 1.24
N ASP A 270 -5.17 3.05 2.02
CA ASP A 270 -4.63 4.38 1.78
C ASP A 270 -3.17 4.29 1.33
N GLY A 271 -2.93 4.61 0.07
CA GLY A 271 -1.59 4.60 -0.52
C GLY A 271 -0.69 5.74 -0.04
N GLY A 272 -1.22 6.74 0.67
CA GLY A 272 -0.46 7.90 1.13
C GLY A 272 0.22 8.69 0.00
N THR A 273 -0.17 8.46 -1.25
CA THR A 273 0.50 8.94 -2.47
C THR A 273 1.91 8.39 -2.68
N TYR A 274 2.33 7.41 -1.91
CA TYR A 274 3.61 6.73 -2.13
C TYR A 274 3.51 5.76 -3.32
N PRO A 275 4.47 5.77 -4.26
CA PRO A 275 4.42 4.87 -5.39
C PRO A 275 4.61 3.39 -4.97
N ILE A 276 3.84 2.54 -5.62
CA ILE A 276 4.08 1.10 -5.73
C ILE A 276 4.69 0.88 -7.10
N ALA A 277 5.99 0.53 -7.13
CA ALA A 277 6.75 0.42 -8.36
C ALA A 277 7.02 -1.04 -8.73
N ALA A 278 7.02 -1.31 -10.04
CA ALA A 278 7.53 -2.54 -10.61
C ALA A 278 6.85 -3.83 -10.09
N VAL A 279 5.57 -3.77 -9.71
CA VAL A 279 4.84 -4.96 -9.29
C VAL A 279 4.25 -5.70 -10.49
N PRO A 280 4.65 -6.96 -10.76
CA PRO A 280 4.02 -7.78 -11.79
C PRO A 280 2.65 -8.27 -11.30
N LEU A 281 1.58 -7.91 -12.02
CA LEU A 281 0.21 -8.21 -11.64
C LEU A 281 -0.37 -9.33 -12.51
N GLN A 282 -0.90 -10.37 -11.87
CA GLN A 282 -1.44 -11.50 -12.62
C GLN A 282 -2.62 -12.13 -11.85
N SER A 283 -3.71 -12.43 -12.54
CA SER A 283 -4.80 -13.17 -11.92
C SER A 283 -4.37 -14.60 -11.55
N PRO A 284 -5.05 -15.24 -10.59
CA PRO A 284 -4.99 -16.70 -10.45
C PRO A 284 -5.37 -17.36 -11.77
N ASN A 285 -4.89 -18.59 -12.00
CA ASN A 285 -5.30 -19.35 -13.19
C ASN A 285 -6.82 -19.59 -13.15
N GLY A 286 -7.53 -19.12 -14.17
CA GLY A 286 -8.99 -19.18 -14.23
C GLY A 286 -9.71 -18.19 -13.31
N GLY A 287 -9.03 -17.20 -12.75
CA GLY A 287 -9.63 -16.10 -11.99
C GLY A 287 -10.42 -15.12 -12.86
N ASP A 288 -11.42 -14.48 -12.29
CA ASP A 288 -12.28 -13.54 -13.02
C ASP A 288 -11.78 -12.08 -12.93
N TYR A 289 -10.79 -11.80 -12.08
CA TYR A 289 -10.31 -10.46 -11.81
C TYR A 289 -8.80 -10.37 -11.99
N ALA A 290 -8.31 -9.30 -12.61
CA ALA A 290 -6.89 -8.96 -12.69
C ALA A 290 -6.66 -7.47 -12.42
N GLY A 291 -5.63 -7.17 -11.63
CA GLY A 291 -5.24 -5.83 -11.19
C GLY A 291 -4.52 -5.90 -9.85
N LEU A 292 -4.17 -4.77 -9.26
CA LEU A 292 -3.67 -4.73 -7.88
C LEU A 292 -4.75 -5.21 -6.90
N PHE A 293 -5.98 -4.74 -7.12
CA PHE A 293 -7.18 -5.23 -6.45
C PHE A 293 -8.02 -6.04 -7.44
N GLY A 294 -8.65 -7.11 -6.96
CA GLY A 294 -9.58 -7.89 -7.77
C GLY A 294 -10.97 -7.27 -7.82
N LEU A 295 -11.74 -7.48 -6.76
CA LEU A 295 -13.04 -6.83 -6.52
C LEU A 295 -12.92 -5.91 -5.32
N ASN A 296 -13.05 -4.61 -5.56
CA ASN A 296 -13.12 -3.61 -4.49
C ASN A 296 -14.57 -3.33 -4.10
N GLN A 297 -14.92 -3.59 -2.85
CA GLN A 297 -16.18 -3.17 -2.19
C GLN A 297 -15.92 -2.21 -1.02
N GLY A 298 -14.66 -1.90 -0.75
CA GLY A 298 -14.19 -0.97 0.27
C GLY A 298 -13.83 0.40 -0.31
N SER A 299 -12.75 0.97 0.18
CA SER A 299 -12.25 2.27 -0.24
C SER A 299 -10.79 2.21 -0.61
N LEU A 300 -10.45 2.60 -1.84
CA LEU A 300 -9.08 2.78 -2.31
C LEU A 300 -8.81 4.28 -2.44
N ARG A 301 -7.78 4.77 -1.77
CA ARG A 301 -7.44 6.20 -1.85
C ARG A 301 -5.93 6.42 -1.92
N ASN A 302 -5.54 7.47 -2.64
CA ASN A 302 -4.14 7.89 -2.75
C ASN A 302 -3.18 6.79 -3.23
N VAL A 303 -3.67 5.83 -4.03
CA VAL A 303 -2.85 4.72 -4.56
C VAL A 303 -2.16 5.17 -5.84
N VAL A 304 -0.85 5.00 -5.90
CA VAL A 304 -0.04 5.34 -7.08
C VAL A 304 0.69 4.08 -7.55
N LEU A 305 0.28 3.54 -8.69
CA LEU A 305 0.95 2.43 -9.36
C LEU A 305 1.87 2.95 -10.47
N THR A 306 3.09 2.45 -10.54
CA THR A 306 4.04 2.78 -11.61
C THR A 306 4.92 1.58 -11.98
N THR A 307 5.31 1.48 -13.22
CA THR A 307 6.26 0.46 -13.65
C THR A 307 7.72 0.87 -13.46
N GLY A 308 7.99 2.15 -13.16
CA GLY A 308 9.33 2.69 -13.24
C GLY A 308 9.85 2.72 -14.67
N GLU A 309 11.07 2.24 -14.88
CA GLU A 309 11.74 2.23 -16.20
C GLU A 309 11.53 0.92 -16.99
N GLN A 310 10.82 -0.05 -16.43
CA GLN A 310 10.62 -1.38 -17.05
C GLN A 310 9.17 -1.59 -17.48
N ASP A 311 8.98 -2.47 -18.47
CA ASP A 311 7.66 -2.86 -18.93
C ASP A 311 7.06 -3.93 -18.01
N TYR A 312 6.02 -3.56 -17.28
CA TYR A 312 5.22 -4.49 -16.50
C TYR A 312 3.82 -4.63 -17.07
N SER A 313 3.23 -5.79 -16.86
CA SER A 313 1.90 -6.08 -17.39
C SER A 313 0.93 -6.52 -16.31
N VAL A 314 -0.35 -6.24 -16.57
CA VAL A 314 -1.49 -6.86 -15.91
C VAL A 314 -2.03 -7.94 -16.81
N THR A 315 -2.02 -9.18 -16.36
CA THR A 315 -2.40 -10.32 -17.17
C THR A 315 -3.53 -11.15 -16.55
N LEU A 316 -4.58 -11.39 -17.32
CA LEU A 316 -5.60 -12.37 -16.98
C LEU A 316 -5.15 -13.76 -17.42
N ARG A 317 -4.95 -14.68 -16.46
CA ARG A 317 -4.45 -16.04 -16.76
C ARG A 317 -5.59 -17.03 -17.02
N GLY A 318 -5.32 -17.92 -17.96
CA GLY A 318 -6.21 -19.04 -18.26
C GLY A 318 -7.17 -18.75 -19.40
N ILE A 319 -7.96 -19.78 -19.74
CA ILE A 319 -8.96 -19.70 -20.78
C ILE A 319 -10.30 -19.30 -20.17
N LEU A 320 -10.75 -18.10 -20.54
CA LEU A 320 -12.06 -17.59 -20.13
C LEU A 320 -13.12 -18.14 -21.09
N ARG A 321 -14.00 -19.00 -20.59
CA ARG A 321 -15.17 -19.53 -21.34
C ARG A 321 -16.43 -19.44 -20.51
N LEU A 322 -17.53 -18.94 -21.11
CA LEU A 322 -18.84 -18.84 -20.49
C LEU A 322 -18.83 -18.07 -19.14
N ARG A 323 -17.90 -17.14 -18.97
CA ARG A 323 -17.68 -16.39 -17.74
C ARG A 323 -17.53 -14.90 -18.03
N THR A 324 -17.73 -14.08 -17.03
CA THR A 324 -17.42 -12.65 -17.10
C THR A 324 -16.12 -12.40 -16.34
N ALA A 325 -15.20 -11.67 -16.96
CA ALA A 325 -13.95 -11.27 -16.34
C ALA A 325 -13.70 -9.76 -16.45
N TYR A 326 -12.86 -9.28 -15.56
CA TYR A 326 -12.60 -7.87 -15.33
C TYR A 326 -11.11 -7.63 -15.18
N VAL A 327 -10.55 -6.73 -15.98
CA VAL A 327 -9.12 -6.45 -16.02
C VAL A 327 -8.85 -4.96 -16.02
N GLY A 328 -8.06 -4.49 -15.07
CA GLY A 328 -7.59 -3.11 -14.99
C GLY A 328 -6.36 -3.00 -14.09
N ALA A 329 -5.52 -2.00 -14.26
CA ALA A 329 -4.27 -1.92 -13.49
C ALA A 329 -4.53 -1.72 -11.99
N LEU A 330 -5.43 -0.81 -11.61
CA LEU A 330 -5.78 -0.60 -10.21
C LEU A 330 -6.70 -1.69 -9.69
N ALA A 331 -7.78 -1.99 -10.41
CA ALA A 331 -8.74 -3.01 -9.97
C ALA A 331 -9.41 -3.71 -11.16
N GLY A 332 -9.68 -5.00 -11.01
CA GLY A 332 -10.54 -5.72 -11.94
C GLY A 332 -11.95 -5.13 -11.96
N ARG A 333 -12.57 -5.01 -10.78
CA ARG A 333 -13.91 -4.42 -10.63
C ARG A 333 -13.99 -3.53 -9.38
N ASN A 334 -14.66 -2.40 -9.51
CA ASN A 334 -14.95 -1.48 -8.41
C ASN A 334 -16.46 -1.40 -8.14
N ASP A 335 -16.90 -1.90 -7.00
CA ASP A 335 -18.25 -1.74 -6.45
C ASP A 335 -18.26 -0.76 -5.25
N GLY A 336 -17.08 -0.35 -4.77
CA GLY A 336 -16.87 0.57 -3.67
C GLY A 336 -16.47 1.97 -4.13
N THR A 337 -15.49 2.55 -3.46
CA THR A 337 -15.00 3.90 -3.76
C THR A 337 -13.52 3.91 -4.14
N VAL A 338 -13.17 4.74 -5.12
CA VAL A 338 -11.80 5.03 -5.53
C VAL A 338 -11.63 6.54 -5.56
N TYR A 339 -10.63 7.03 -4.85
CA TYR A 339 -10.36 8.46 -4.76
C TYR A 339 -8.87 8.77 -4.90
N ASN A 340 -8.52 9.72 -5.77
CA ASN A 340 -7.16 10.21 -5.95
C ASN A 340 -6.13 9.08 -6.19
N CYS A 341 -6.42 8.20 -7.16
CA CYS A 341 -5.56 7.07 -7.49
C CYS A 341 -5.03 7.19 -8.92
N ALA A 342 -3.82 6.69 -9.13
CA ALA A 342 -3.15 6.74 -10.42
C ALA A 342 -2.51 5.38 -10.78
N ALA A 343 -2.50 5.05 -12.08
CA ALA A 343 -1.74 3.93 -12.62
C ALA A 343 -1.00 4.36 -13.88
N ALA A 344 0.30 4.11 -13.95
CA ALA A 344 1.12 4.53 -15.08
C ALA A 344 2.10 3.44 -15.54
N GLY A 345 2.23 3.30 -16.86
CA GLY A 345 3.22 2.44 -17.49
C GLY A 345 2.80 0.99 -17.68
N TYR A 346 1.75 0.51 -17.05
CA TYR A 346 1.31 -0.88 -17.17
C TYR A 346 0.70 -1.19 -18.53
N SER A 347 1.20 -2.22 -19.19
CA SER A 347 0.50 -2.87 -20.31
C SER A 347 -0.56 -3.80 -19.76
N VAL A 348 -1.74 -3.84 -20.37
CA VAL A 348 -2.85 -4.70 -19.94
C VAL A 348 -3.17 -5.68 -21.06
N THR A 349 -3.18 -6.99 -20.77
CA THR A 349 -3.36 -8.02 -21.77
C THR A 349 -4.36 -9.09 -21.32
N ALA A 350 -5.30 -9.44 -22.19
CA ALA A 350 -6.25 -10.52 -21.94
C ALA A 350 -6.76 -11.18 -23.22
N HIS A 351 -7.27 -12.40 -23.09
CA HIS A 351 -7.87 -13.17 -24.16
C HIS A 351 -9.27 -13.63 -23.75
N ALA A 352 -10.25 -13.37 -24.60
CA ALA A 352 -11.63 -13.78 -24.39
C ALA A 352 -12.05 -14.86 -25.37
N TYR A 353 -12.72 -15.90 -24.87
CA TYR A 353 -13.16 -17.06 -25.63
C TYR A 353 -14.68 -17.20 -25.61
N GLN A 354 -15.18 -18.11 -26.44
CA GLN A 354 -16.57 -18.35 -26.72
C GLN A 354 -17.52 -18.25 -25.50
N GLY A 355 -18.52 -17.40 -25.61
CA GLY A 355 -19.56 -17.19 -24.62
C GLY A 355 -19.12 -16.38 -23.39
N SER A 356 -17.86 -15.91 -23.35
CA SER A 356 -17.40 -15.04 -22.26
C SER A 356 -17.70 -13.57 -22.53
N VAL A 357 -17.68 -12.80 -21.43
CA VAL A 357 -17.71 -11.35 -21.45
C VAL A 357 -16.42 -10.85 -20.78
N LEU A 358 -15.67 -10.00 -21.46
CA LEU A 358 -14.46 -9.38 -20.92
C LEU A 358 -14.63 -7.87 -20.87
N TYR A 359 -14.57 -7.33 -19.66
CA TYR A 359 -14.44 -5.89 -19.40
C TYR A 359 -12.98 -5.55 -19.15
N MET A 360 -12.41 -4.68 -19.95
CA MET A 360 -11.00 -4.35 -19.91
C MET A 360 -10.77 -2.86 -19.97
N GLY A 361 -10.16 -2.31 -18.93
CA GLY A 361 -9.80 -0.90 -18.82
C GLY A 361 -8.32 -0.72 -18.47
N GLY A 362 -7.74 0.40 -18.84
CA GLY A 362 -6.40 0.75 -18.39
C GLY A 362 -6.33 0.92 -16.88
N PHE A 363 -7.38 1.46 -16.27
CA PHE A 363 -7.46 1.75 -14.84
C PHE A 363 -8.30 0.71 -14.09
N VAL A 364 -9.55 0.52 -14.46
CA VAL A 364 -10.49 -0.43 -13.84
C VAL A 364 -11.24 -1.20 -14.93
N GLY A 365 -11.36 -2.52 -14.80
CA GLY A 365 -12.10 -3.34 -15.74
C GLY A 365 -13.58 -2.96 -15.80
N TYR A 366 -14.26 -2.88 -14.65
CA TYR A 366 -15.65 -2.45 -14.54
C TYR A 366 -15.88 -1.61 -13.29
N ASN A 367 -16.59 -0.50 -13.45
CA ASN A 367 -17.00 0.36 -12.34
C ASN A 367 -18.52 0.31 -12.11
N ALA A 368 -18.93 -0.21 -10.95
CA ALA A 368 -20.31 -0.13 -10.46
C ALA A 368 -20.45 0.84 -9.27
N GLY A 369 -19.32 1.24 -8.68
CA GLY A 369 -19.25 2.16 -7.55
C GLY A 369 -18.93 3.60 -7.96
N THR A 370 -18.08 4.25 -7.19
CA THR A 370 -17.69 5.64 -7.44
C THR A 370 -16.17 5.74 -7.65
N ILE A 371 -15.76 6.41 -8.73
CA ILE A 371 -14.37 6.79 -8.98
C ILE A 371 -14.31 8.31 -9.09
N ARG A 372 -13.42 8.92 -8.32
CA ARG A 372 -13.13 10.35 -8.37
C ARG A 372 -11.64 10.63 -8.39
N SER A 373 -11.21 11.50 -9.30
CA SER A 373 -9.80 11.85 -9.48
C SER A 373 -8.93 10.61 -9.78
N GLY A 374 -9.41 9.74 -10.68
CA GLY A 374 -8.66 8.61 -11.19
C GLY A 374 -7.84 8.99 -12.43
N SER A 375 -6.64 8.47 -12.54
CA SER A 375 -5.80 8.71 -13.72
C SER A 375 -5.07 7.46 -14.20
N VAL A 376 -4.98 7.31 -15.50
CA VAL A 376 -4.22 6.21 -16.11
C VAL A 376 -3.42 6.65 -17.32
N SER A 377 -2.20 6.13 -17.41
CA SER A 377 -1.36 6.18 -18.60
C SER A 377 -0.91 4.76 -18.93
N THR A 378 -1.54 4.16 -19.94
CA THR A 378 -1.32 2.76 -20.34
C THR A 378 -0.67 2.73 -21.72
N PRO A 379 0.57 2.26 -21.85
CA PRO A 379 1.25 2.18 -23.14
C PRO A 379 0.56 1.22 -24.11
N SER A 380 -0.03 0.14 -23.60
CA SER A 380 -0.72 -0.86 -24.42
C SER A 380 -1.86 -1.52 -23.63
N LEU A 381 -3.05 -1.44 -24.17
CA LEU A 381 -4.24 -2.18 -23.72
C LEU A 381 -4.66 -3.10 -24.85
N THR A 382 -4.29 -4.38 -24.77
CA THR A 382 -4.36 -5.32 -25.88
C THR A 382 -5.22 -6.53 -25.56
N ALA A 383 -6.15 -6.87 -26.44
CA ALA A 383 -6.95 -8.08 -26.28
C ALA A 383 -7.16 -8.82 -27.61
N SER A 384 -7.59 -10.07 -27.50
CA SER A 384 -8.15 -10.84 -28.60
C SER A 384 -9.50 -11.44 -28.21
N SER A 385 -10.43 -11.51 -29.18
CA SER A 385 -11.76 -12.11 -29.02
C SER A 385 -11.91 -13.30 -29.96
N ASN A 386 -12.35 -14.42 -29.38
CA ASN A 386 -12.71 -15.62 -30.12
C ASN A 386 -14.17 -16.00 -29.74
N TYR A 387 -15.15 -15.43 -30.46
CA TYR A 387 -16.58 -15.56 -30.21
C TYR A 387 -17.01 -15.11 -28.78
N ALA A 388 -16.40 -14.04 -28.29
CA ALA A 388 -16.67 -13.44 -26.98
C ALA A 388 -17.22 -12.02 -27.12
N ARG A 389 -17.87 -11.52 -26.07
CA ARG A 389 -18.15 -10.11 -25.92
C ARG A 389 -16.96 -9.42 -25.27
N LEU A 390 -16.37 -8.44 -25.94
CA LEU A 390 -15.21 -7.71 -25.48
C LEU A 390 -15.54 -6.22 -25.44
N LEU A 391 -15.38 -5.63 -24.25
CA LEU A 391 -15.67 -4.23 -23.96
C LEU A 391 -14.39 -3.59 -23.42
N MET A 392 -13.79 -2.71 -24.21
CA MET A 392 -12.51 -2.08 -23.89
C MET A 392 -12.64 -0.56 -23.85
N GLY A 393 -12.05 0.04 -22.82
CA GLY A 393 -11.93 1.49 -22.71
C GLY A 393 -10.58 1.89 -22.14
N GLY A 394 -10.05 3.00 -22.61
CA GLY A 394 -8.76 3.50 -22.11
C GLY A 394 -8.73 3.68 -20.59
N PHE A 395 -9.88 4.03 -19.99
CA PHE A 395 -10.04 4.14 -18.53
C PHE A 395 -10.73 2.90 -17.94
N THR A 396 -11.92 2.55 -18.44
CA THR A 396 -12.69 1.41 -17.92
C THR A 396 -13.35 0.61 -19.05
N GLY A 397 -13.41 -0.71 -18.92
CA GLY A 397 -14.15 -1.57 -19.85
C GLY A 397 -15.65 -1.34 -19.78
N GLY A 398 -16.20 -1.08 -18.60
CA GLY A 398 -17.60 -0.75 -18.40
C GLY A 398 -17.85 0.15 -17.19
N ASN A 399 -18.90 0.98 -17.24
CA ASN A 399 -19.31 1.84 -16.16
C ASN A 399 -20.82 1.80 -15.97
N SER A 400 -21.29 1.39 -14.79
CA SER A 400 -22.67 1.53 -14.32
C SER A 400 -22.82 2.47 -13.13
N GLY A 401 -21.70 2.91 -12.54
CA GLY A 401 -21.62 3.81 -11.40
C GLY A 401 -21.32 5.25 -11.81
N LEU A 402 -20.55 5.91 -10.98
CA LEU A 402 -20.09 7.29 -11.19
C LEU A 402 -18.57 7.34 -11.43
N VAL A 403 -18.17 7.99 -12.51
CA VAL A 403 -16.77 8.41 -12.73
C VAL A 403 -16.74 9.92 -12.86
N SER A 404 -15.83 10.58 -12.12
CA SER A 404 -15.69 12.03 -12.20
C SER A 404 -14.23 12.48 -12.08
N GLN A 405 -13.92 13.62 -12.70
CA GLN A 405 -12.61 14.27 -12.61
C GLN A 405 -11.45 13.32 -12.94
N SER A 406 -11.63 12.49 -13.96
CA SER A 406 -10.71 11.39 -14.28
C SER A 406 -10.19 11.49 -15.70
N TYR A 407 -9.03 10.88 -15.96
CA TYR A 407 -8.50 10.89 -17.32
C TYR A 407 -7.79 9.59 -17.71
N ALA A 408 -7.73 9.35 -19.03
CA ALA A 408 -7.00 8.24 -19.62
C ALA A 408 -6.10 8.70 -20.78
N MET A 409 -4.89 8.16 -20.78
CA MET A 409 -3.96 8.19 -21.91
C MET A 409 -3.59 6.74 -22.21
N ALA A 410 -4.04 6.22 -23.35
CA ALA A 410 -3.88 4.79 -23.64
C ALA A 410 -3.75 4.51 -25.14
N ASN A 411 -3.11 3.40 -25.47
CA ASN A 411 -3.22 2.76 -26.78
C ASN A 411 -4.08 1.52 -26.64
N VAL A 412 -5.27 1.54 -27.19
CA VAL A 412 -6.24 0.43 -27.10
C VAL A 412 -6.28 -0.30 -28.41
N GLU A 413 -5.96 -1.58 -28.38
CA GLU A 413 -5.84 -2.40 -29.58
C GLU A 413 -6.52 -3.76 -29.41
N VAL A 414 -7.28 -4.17 -30.43
CA VAL A 414 -7.72 -5.55 -30.57
C VAL A 414 -6.90 -6.24 -31.64
N LEU A 415 -6.14 -7.26 -31.23
CA LEU A 415 -5.23 -7.99 -32.12
C LEU A 415 -5.98 -8.92 -33.09
N GLN A 416 -7.07 -9.55 -32.63
CA GLN A 416 -7.83 -10.50 -33.42
C GLN A 416 -9.29 -10.55 -32.97
N ILE A 417 -10.20 -10.53 -33.93
CA ILE A 417 -11.64 -10.73 -33.73
C ILE A 417 -12.06 -11.93 -34.56
N ARG A 418 -12.60 -12.97 -33.92
CA ARG A 418 -13.22 -14.13 -34.56
C ARG A 418 -14.68 -14.22 -34.15
N GLY A 419 -15.50 -13.23 -34.57
CA GLY A 419 -16.89 -13.13 -34.16
C GLY A 419 -17.07 -12.64 -32.71
N GLY A 420 -18.32 -12.43 -32.28
CA GLY A 420 -18.68 -11.82 -31.02
C GLY A 420 -18.88 -10.31 -31.14
N GLY A 421 -19.38 -9.67 -30.07
CA GLY A 421 -19.55 -8.22 -30.01
C GLY A 421 -18.30 -7.57 -29.41
N VAL A 422 -17.63 -6.69 -30.16
CA VAL A 422 -16.42 -6.00 -29.70
C VAL A 422 -16.65 -4.50 -29.81
N ALA A 423 -16.50 -3.80 -28.67
CA ALA A 423 -16.56 -2.34 -28.59
C ALA A 423 -15.28 -1.78 -27.96
N LEU A 424 -14.67 -0.79 -28.63
CA LEU A 424 -13.52 -0.06 -28.21
C LEU A 424 -13.88 1.41 -27.99
N SER A 425 -13.41 1.96 -26.89
CA SER A 425 -13.65 3.38 -26.58
C SER A 425 -12.40 4.05 -26.00
N GLY A 426 -12.30 5.33 -26.24
CA GLY A 426 -11.19 6.12 -25.68
C GLY A 426 -11.22 6.15 -24.15
N PHE A 427 -12.42 6.16 -23.54
CA PHE A 427 -12.57 6.24 -22.09
C PHE A 427 -13.29 5.01 -21.51
N ALA A 428 -14.54 4.74 -21.91
CA ALA A 428 -15.33 3.62 -21.39
C ALA A 428 -15.92 2.77 -22.53
N GLY A 429 -15.62 1.45 -22.52
CA GLY A 429 -16.13 0.49 -23.54
C GLY A 429 -17.65 0.32 -23.52
N GLU A 430 -18.24 0.40 -22.34
CA GLU A 430 -19.68 0.51 -22.09
C GLU A 430 -19.94 1.56 -21.03
N ASN A 431 -20.96 2.39 -21.20
CA ASN A 431 -21.39 3.33 -20.16
C ASN A 431 -22.91 3.32 -20.03
N ILE A 432 -23.40 2.78 -18.93
CA ILE A 432 -24.82 2.85 -18.52
C ILE A 432 -25.00 3.69 -17.24
N GLY A 433 -23.91 4.16 -16.67
CA GLY A 433 -23.85 5.03 -15.50
C GLY A 433 -23.63 6.50 -15.86
N SER A 434 -22.85 7.20 -15.06
CA SER A 434 -22.53 8.62 -15.23
C SER A 434 -21.03 8.87 -15.29
N ILE A 435 -20.60 9.66 -16.28
CA ILE A 435 -19.20 10.14 -16.39
C ILE A 435 -19.23 11.67 -16.46
N ARG A 436 -18.46 12.34 -15.61
CA ARG A 436 -18.46 13.80 -15.48
C ARG A 436 -17.05 14.36 -15.45
N SER A 437 -16.84 15.55 -16.09
CA SER A 437 -15.60 16.32 -16.01
C SER A 437 -14.36 15.47 -16.27
N SER A 438 -14.41 14.59 -17.26
CA SER A 438 -13.38 13.59 -17.54
C SER A 438 -12.93 13.67 -18.99
N TYR A 439 -11.68 13.24 -19.27
CA TYR A 439 -11.16 13.28 -20.62
C TYR A 439 -10.30 12.06 -20.97
N CYS A 440 -10.08 11.86 -22.28
CA CYS A 440 -9.10 10.88 -22.74
C CYS A 440 -8.31 11.37 -23.96
N ALA A 441 -7.07 10.91 -24.04
CA ALA A 441 -6.20 11.00 -25.20
C ALA A 441 -5.77 9.57 -25.55
N THR A 442 -6.58 8.89 -26.36
CA THR A 442 -6.47 7.43 -26.58
C THR A 442 -6.38 7.16 -28.07
N ALA A 443 -5.39 6.39 -28.48
CA ALA A 443 -5.34 5.81 -29.81
C ALA A 443 -6.15 4.49 -29.82
N LEU A 444 -7.01 4.32 -30.82
CA LEU A 444 -7.85 3.14 -31.02
C LEU A 444 -7.44 2.41 -32.28
N THR A 445 -7.09 1.14 -32.17
CA THR A 445 -6.75 0.29 -33.31
C THR A 445 -7.60 -0.98 -33.27
N SER A 446 -8.43 -1.17 -34.29
CA SER A 446 -9.26 -2.36 -34.38
C SER A 446 -9.64 -2.71 -35.83
N PRO A 447 -9.41 -3.96 -36.25
CA PRO A 447 -9.99 -4.48 -37.48
C PRO A 447 -11.43 -4.98 -37.22
N GLY A 448 -12.42 -4.13 -37.45
CA GLY A 448 -13.83 -4.56 -37.49
C GLY A 448 -14.58 -4.53 -36.15
N ALA A 449 -14.18 -3.69 -35.19
CA ALA A 449 -14.95 -3.42 -33.98
C ALA A 449 -15.69 -2.07 -34.06
N ASP A 450 -16.74 -1.93 -33.25
CA ASP A 450 -17.36 -0.63 -33.00
C ASP A 450 -16.40 0.26 -32.19
N THR A 451 -16.12 1.46 -32.68
CA THR A 451 -15.18 2.37 -32.03
C THR A 451 -15.85 3.68 -31.63
N TYR A 452 -15.57 4.14 -30.40
CA TYR A 452 -16.11 5.39 -29.86
C TYR A 452 -14.98 6.26 -29.33
N GLY A 453 -14.93 7.52 -29.73
CA GLY A 453 -13.86 8.45 -29.29
C GLY A 453 -13.78 8.60 -27.77
N PHE A 454 -14.92 8.56 -27.08
CA PHE A 454 -14.99 8.63 -25.61
C PHE A 454 -15.71 7.42 -25.01
N ALA A 455 -17.01 7.28 -25.22
CA ALA A 455 -17.86 6.20 -24.74
C ALA A 455 -19.12 6.06 -25.61
N PRO A 456 -19.80 4.90 -25.64
CA PRO A 456 -21.13 4.78 -26.25
C PRO A 456 -22.13 5.70 -25.56
N ALA A 457 -23.11 6.21 -26.32
CA ALA A 457 -24.11 7.16 -25.83
C ALA A 457 -25.27 6.51 -25.06
N THR A 458 -25.01 5.45 -24.29
CA THR A 458 -26.03 4.70 -23.55
C THR A 458 -26.25 5.21 -22.12
N GLY A 459 -25.22 5.84 -21.51
CA GLY A 459 -25.28 6.46 -20.20
C GLY A 459 -25.19 7.98 -20.27
N SER A 460 -25.07 8.63 -19.10
CA SER A 460 -24.92 10.07 -19.04
C SER A 460 -23.46 10.50 -19.08
N THR A 461 -23.17 11.55 -19.86
CA THR A 461 -21.87 12.22 -19.91
C THR A 461 -22.06 13.72 -19.80
N SER A 462 -21.24 14.40 -18.98
CA SER A 462 -21.28 15.85 -18.86
C SER A 462 -19.87 16.44 -18.61
N GLY A 463 -19.56 17.54 -19.32
CA GLY A 463 -18.24 18.18 -19.22
C GLY A 463 -17.06 17.26 -19.60
N CYS A 464 -17.28 16.33 -20.52
CA CYS A 464 -16.28 15.37 -20.96
C CYS A 464 -15.71 15.74 -22.32
N CYS A 465 -14.47 15.30 -22.60
CA CYS A 465 -13.87 15.47 -23.92
C CYS A 465 -12.87 14.36 -24.26
N TYR A 466 -12.56 14.22 -25.54
CA TYR A 466 -11.50 13.32 -26.02
C TYR A 466 -10.66 13.99 -27.09
N LEU A 467 -9.41 13.56 -27.22
CA LEU A 467 -8.49 14.05 -28.23
C LEU A 467 -8.65 13.23 -29.52
N SER A 468 -8.89 13.90 -30.64
CA SER A 468 -8.98 13.26 -31.97
C SER A 468 -8.32 14.16 -33.02
N GLY A 469 -7.30 13.62 -33.72
CA GLY A 469 -6.58 14.36 -34.74
C GLY A 469 -5.96 15.68 -34.26
N GLY A 470 -5.45 15.70 -33.02
CA GLY A 470 -4.84 16.90 -32.42
C GLY A 470 -5.84 17.92 -31.86
N THR A 471 -7.15 17.64 -31.92
CA THR A 471 -8.21 18.54 -31.45
C THR A 471 -9.06 17.87 -30.37
N TYR A 472 -9.39 18.58 -29.30
CA TYR A 472 -10.33 18.11 -28.29
C TYR A 472 -11.77 18.20 -28.80
N ARG A 473 -12.52 17.12 -28.63
CA ARG A 473 -13.93 17.02 -28.94
C ARG A 473 -14.73 16.83 -27.65
N PHE A 474 -15.71 17.69 -27.43
CA PHE A 474 -16.58 17.63 -26.26
C PHE A 474 -17.68 16.60 -26.41
N VAL A 475 -18.05 15.95 -25.31
CA VAL A 475 -19.11 14.93 -25.21
C VAL A 475 -20.05 15.30 -24.07
N GLY A 476 -21.36 15.26 -24.34
CA GLY A 476 -22.38 15.64 -23.36
C GLY A 476 -22.62 17.14 -23.28
N GLN A 477 -23.44 17.57 -22.32
CA GLN A 477 -23.72 18.99 -22.10
C GLN A 477 -22.50 19.68 -21.50
N VAL A 478 -21.98 20.69 -22.16
CA VAL A 478 -20.95 21.59 -21.62
C VAL A 478 -21.71 22.78 -21.03
N HIS A 479 -21.72 22.89 -19.72
CA HIS A 479 -22.10 24.14 -19.06
C HIS A 479 -20.85 25.05 -19.08
N LEU A 480 -20.88 26.04 -20.00
CA LEU A 480 -19.91 27.11 -20.05
C LEU A 480 -20.16 28.12 -18.94
#